data_81146483ae3714b8f389b7b4bdbef690
#
_entry.id   81146483ae3714b8f389b7b4bdbef690
#
_cell.length_a   1.000
_cell.length_b   1.000
_cell.length_c   1.000
_cell.angle_alpha   90.00
_cell.angle_beta   90.00
_cell.angle_gamma   90.00
#
_symmetry.space_group_name_H-M   'P 1'
#
loop_
_entity.id
_entity.type
_entity.pdbx_description
1 polymer ?
#
loop_
_entity_poly.entity_id
_entity_poly.type
_entity_poly.pdbx_seq_one_letter_code
_entity_poly.pdbx_strand_id
1 'polypeptide(L)'
;MCRVLIGTPNAIRLYHRLHGFNVLLSHLERECGGHGNGVSLHRASAIVEAHKGVDLKTSEIAEVLLRCSKIYNVAIFHTRIASVNVVSDSNCHPFIHGNDALAMNGTLSEFRDVAQALGITDTEVAFNLVR
;
A
#
# COMPACT_ATOMS: atom_id res chain seq x y z
N MET A 1 -9.23 1.20 10.86
CA MET A 1 -8.69 2.11 9.80
C MET A 1 -7.40 1.51 9.25
N CYS A 2 -7.18 1.63 7.96
CA CYS A 2 -5.93 1.22 7.31
C CYS A 2 -4.71 2.03 7.82
N ARG A 3 -3.52 1.68 7.38
CA ARG A 3 -2.30 2.51 7.54
C ARG A 3 -1.61 2.69 6.21
N VAL A 4 -1.15 3.90 5.99
CA VAL A 4 -0.26 4.28 4.88
C VAL A 4 1.05 4.76 5.47
N LEU A 5 2.16 4.28 4.93
CA LEU A 5 3.50 4.75 5.27
C LEU A 5 4.20 5.15 3.97
N ILE A 6 4.78 6.33 3.98
CA ILE A 6 5.61 6.83 2.86
C ILE A 6 7.02 7.03 3.39
N GLY A 7 8.00 6.52 2.67
CA GLY A 7 9.39 6.59 3.11
C GLY A 7 10.39 6.64 1.97
N THR A 8 11.54 7.25 2.27
CA THR A 8 12.72 7.21 1.41
C THR A 8 13.61 6.03 1.78
N PRO A 9 14.48 5.53 0.85
CA PRO A 9 15.41 4.44 1.15
C PRO A 9 16.31 4.73 2.36
N ASN A 10 16.75 5.96 2.52
CA ASN A 10 17.61 6.36 3.64
C ASN A 10 16.89 6.25 4.98
N ALA A 11 15.65 6.74 5.06
CA ALA A 11 14.85 6.66 6.27
C ALA A 11 14.55 5.20 6.62
N ILE A 12 14.18 4.37 5.63
CA ILE A 12 13.88 2.95 5.81
C ILE A 12 15.11 2.19 6.31
N ARG A 13 16.29 2.41 5.71
CA ARG A 13 17.54 1.76 6.15
C ARG A 13 17.97 2.22 7.54
N LEU A 14 17.82 3.51 7.85
CA LEU A 14 18.13 4.01 9.19
C LEU A 14 17.24 3.36 10.24
N TYR A 15 15.93 3.35 10.00
CA TYR A 15 14.97 2.72 10.92
C TYR A 15 15.26 1.21 11.07
N HIS A 16 15.58 0.52 9.95
CA HIS A 16 15.93 -0.90 9.96
C HIS A 16 17.12 -1.20 10.88
N ARG A 17 18.18 -0.38 10.79
CA ARG A 17 19.38 -0.56 11.63
C ARG A 17 19.11 -0.33 13.11
N LEU A 18 18.20 0.57 13.44
CA LEU A 18 17.91 0.93 14.83
C LEU A 18 16.88 0.02 15.48
N HIS A 19 15.86 -0.40 14.74
CA HIS A 19 14.66 -1.02 15.30
C HIS A 19 14.17 -2.26 14.54
N GLY A 20 14.70 -2.51 13.32
CA GLY A 20 14.17 -3.52 12.41
C GLY A 20 12.91 -3.03 11.68
N PHE A 21 12.99 -2.80 10.37
CA PHE A 21 11.88 -2.21 9.62
C PHE A 21 10.66 -3.13 9.55
N ASN A 22 10.87 -4.47 9.51
CA ASN A 22 9.78 -5.43 9.58
C ASN A 22 8.97 -5.32 10.88
N VAL A 23 9.60 -4.96 12.00
CA VAL A 23 8.90 -4.76 13.29
C VAL A 23 7.89 -3.63 13.17
N LEU A 24 8.26 -2.52 12.51
CA LEU A 24 7.34 -1.41 12.25
C LEU A 24 6.16 -1.85 11.37
N LEU A 25 6.42 -2.50 10.24
CA LEU A 25 5.37 -2.93 9.33
C LEU A 25 4.42 -3.94 9.98
N SER A 26 4.96 -4.91 10.72
CA SER A 26 4.16 -5.89 11.45
C SER A 26 3.32 -5.26 12.56
N HIS A 27 3.85 -4.22 13.21
CA HIS A 27 3.08 -3.47 14.20
C HIS A 27 1.92 -2.73 13.54
N LEU A 28 2.15 -2.03 12.43
CA LEU A 28 1.11 -1.32 11.68
C LEU A 28 0.00 -2.28 11.20
N GLU A 29 0.38 -3.46 10.70
CA GLU A 29 -0.57 -4.48 10.26
C GLU A 29 -1.40 -5.01 11.43
N ARG A 30 -0.79 -5.37 12.54
CA ARG A 30 -1.47 -5.90 13.73
C ARG A 30 -2.46 -4.92 14.32
N GLU A 31 -2.08 -3.64 14.40
CA GLU A 31 -2.93 -2.60 14.99
C GLU A 31 -4.07 -2.14 14.06
N CYS A 32 -3.82 -2.11 12.76
CA CYS A 32 -4.72 -1.46 11.80
C CYS A 32 -4.69 -2.09 10.40
N GLY A 33 -4.45 -3.39 10.29
CA GLY A 33 -4.34 -4.09 9.01
C GLY A 33 -4.94 -5.49 9.07
N GLY A 34 -4.34 -6.41 8.29
CA GLY A 34 -4.67 -7.84 8.30
C GLY A 34 -5.64 -8.29 7.21
N HIS A 35 -6.17 -7.39 6.40
CA HIS A 35 -6.98 -7.72 5.22
C HIS A 35 -6.23 -7.53 3.90
N GLY A 36 -4.90 -7.52 3.98
CA GLY A 36 -3.98 -7.42 2.86
C GLY A 36 -3.03 -6.24 2.94
N ASN A 37 -1.91 -6.40 2.28
CA ASN A 37 -0.81 -5.46 2.26
C ASN A 37 -0.44 -5.09 0.83
N GLY A 38 0.29 -3.98 0.67
CA GLY A 38 0.90 -3.67 -0.59
C GLY A 38 1.97 -2.59 -0.48
N VAL A 39 2.81 -2.56 -1.49
CA VAL A 39 3.92 -1.63 -1.62
C VAL A 39 4.11 -1.22 -3.07
N SER A 40 4.45 0.04 -3.30
CA SER A 40 4.95 0.53 -4.59
C SER A 40 6.22 1.34 -4.40
N LEU A 41 7.18 1.12 -5.27
CA LEU A 41 8.48 1.78 -5.29
C LEU A 41 8.56 2.72 -6.47
N HIS A 42 8.92 3.98 -6.22
CA HIS A 42 8.89 5.05 -7.22
C HIS A 42 10.28 5.66 -7.41
N ARG A 43 10.64 5.89 -8.67
CA ARG A 43 11.84 6.64 -9.05
C ARG A 43 11.48 7.66 -10.13
N ALA A 44 11.67 8.94 -9.82
CA ALA A 44 11.18 10.05 -10.66
C ALA A 44 9.67 9.88 -10.92
N SER A 45 9.25 9.81 -12.18
CA SER A 45 7.85 9.64 -12.59
C SER A 45 7.47 8.18 -12.88
N ALA A 46 8.30 7.18 -12.50
CA ALA A 46 8.05 5.78 -12.82
C ALA A 46 7.86 4.92 -11.56
N ILE A 47 6.98 3.92 -11.66
CA ILE A 47 6.91 2.82 -10.70
C ILE A 47 7.92 1.76 -11.14
N VAL A 48 8.90 1.48 -10.28
CA VAL A 48 9.98 0.52 -10.60
C VAL A 48 9.67 -0.89 -10.08
N GLU A 49 8.86 -1.00 -9.05
CA GLU A 49 8.39 -2.29 -8.52
C GLU A 49 7.11 -2.07 -7.71
N ALA A 50 6.18 -3.02 -7.74
CA ALA A 50 4.98 -3.01 -6.90
C ALA A 50 4.48 -4.41 -6.60
N HIS A 51 3.98 -4.61 -5.39
CA HIS A 51 3.38 -5.86 -4.93
C HIS A 51 2.17 -5.54 -4.06
N LYS A 52 1.12 -6.35 -4.17
CA LYS A 52 -0.04 -6.29 -3.27
C LYS A 52 -0.74 -7.64 -3.20
N GLY A 53 -1.39 -7.91 -2.08
CA GLY A 53 -2.15 -9.14 -1.91
C GLY A 53 -2.61 -9.35 -0.48
N VAL A 54 -3.62 -10.22 -0.32
CA VAL A 54 -4.15 -10.58 1.00
C VAL A 54 -3.16 -11.44 1.79
N ASP A 55 -2.35 -12.26 1.10
CA ASP A 55 -1.36 -13.14 1.71
C ASP A 55 0.06 -12.55 1.72
N LEU A 56 0.25 -11.34 1.17
CA LEU A 56 1.55 -10.67 1.14
C LEU A 56 1.97 -10.25 2.55
N LYS A 57 3.07 -10.84 3.03
CA LYS A 57 3.57 -10.62 4.39
C LYS A 57 4.38 -9.34 4.51
N THR A 58 4.28 -8.68 5.66
CA THR A 58 5.10 -7.50 5.96
C THR A 58 6.61 -7.77 5.92
N SER A 59 7.04 -9.00 6.24
CA SER A 59 8.45 -9.43 6.11
C SER A 59 8.94 -9.42 4.67
N GLU A 60 8.11 -9.87 3.73
CA GLU A 60 8.42 -9.85 2.30
C GLU A 60 8.52 -8.42 1.76
N ILE A 61 7.60 -7.55 2.21
CA ILE A 61 7.64 -6.11 1.87
C ILE A 61 8.90 -5.45 2.43
N ALA A 62 9.26 -5.73 3.68
CA ALA A 62 10.49 -5.19 4.29
C ALA A 62 11.73 -5.62 3.51
N GLU A 63 11.78 -6.88 3.06
CA GLU A 63 12.86 -7.40 2.23
C GLU A 63 12.94 -6.66 0.88
N VAL A 64 11.82 -6.49 0.19
CA VAL A 64 11.75 -5.73 -1.08
C VAL A 64 12.26 -4.31 -0.89
N LEU A 65 11.80 -3.61 0.14
CA LEU A 65 12.20 -2.22 0.43
C LEU A 65 13.70 -2.10 0.68
N LEU A 66 14.31 -3.04 1.39
CA LEU A 66 15.73 -3.04 1.69
C LEU A 66 16.58 -3.45 0.47
N ARG A 67 16.19 -4.53 -0.23
CA ARG A 67 16.85 -5.03 -1.42
C ARG A 67 16.86 -4.00 -2.54
N CYS A 68 15.74 -3.33 -2.75
CA CYS A 68 15.55 -2.36 -3.82
C CYS A 68 16.02 -0.94 -3.47
N SER A 69 16.65 -0.74 -2.31
CA SER A 69 16.96 0.59 -1.76
C SER A 69 17.83 1.51 -2.64
N LYS A 70 18.47 0.98 -3.68
CA LYS A 70 19.27 1.75 -4.65
C LYS A 70 18.50 2.15 -5.91
N ILE A 71 17.31 1.59 -6.14
CA ILE A 71 16.58 1.77 -7.38
C ILE A 71 15.33 2.64 -7.25
N TYR A 72 14.92 3.02 -6.03
CA TYR A 72 13.77 3.92 -5.81
C TYR A 72 14.15 5.15 -4.98
N ASN A 73 13.34 6.18 -5.05
CA ASN A 73 13.47 7.42 -4.27
C ASN A 73 12.42 7.50 -3.16
N VAL A 74 11.22 6.97 -3.43
CA VAL A 74 10.09 6.96 -2.50
C VAL A 74 9.39 5.61 -2.58
N ALA A 75 8.97 5.08 -1.44
CA ALA A 75 8.11 3.92 -1.31
C ALA A 75 6.79 4.30 -0.64
N ILE A 76 5.69 3.70 -1.11
CA ILE A 76 4.38 3.76 -0.47
C ILE A 76 4.07 2.34 0.02
N PHE A 77 3.85 2.17 1.31
CA PHE A 77 3.33 0.95 1.92
C PHE A 77 1.90 1.19 2.41
N HIS A 78 1.05 0.19 2.26
CA HIS A 78 -0.30 0.20 2.78
C HIS A 78 -0.64 -1.15 3.42
N THR A 79 -1.29 -1.10 4.59
CA THR A 79 -1.96 -2.26 5.18
C THR A 79 -3.45 -1.96 5.33
N ARG A 80 -4.28 -2.91 4.88
CA ARG A 80 -5.72 -2.71 4.70
C ARG A 80 -6.53 -3.31 5.85
N ILE A 81 -7.54 -2.55 6.30
CA ILE A 81 -8.77 -3.10 6.90
C ILE A 81 -9.92 -2.80 5.95
N ALA A 82 -10.59 -3.84 5.49
CA ALA A 82 -11.70 -3.71 4.56
C ALA A 82 -12.91 -3.07 5.26
N SER A 83 -13.35 -1.93 4.75
CA SER A 83 -14.59 -1.24 5.15
C SER A 83 -15.64 -1.25 4.03
N VAL A 84 -15.18 -1.41 2.81
CA VAL A 84 -16.00 -1.51 1.60
C VAL A 84 -15.53 -2.71 0.79
N ASN A 85 -16.48 -3.53 0.36
CA ASN A 85 -16.28 -4.74 -0.44
C ASN A 85 -15.40 -5.83 0.19
N VAL A 86 -15.23 -6.91 -0.56
CA VAL A 86 -14.58 -8.14 -0.09
C VAL A 86 -13.08 -7.97 0.12
N VAL A 87 -12.53 -8.82 0.95
CA VAL A 87 -11.10 -9.02 1.10
C VAL A 87 -10.59 -9.79 -0.11
N SER A 88 -9.81 -9.14 -0.96
CA SER A 88 -9.24 -9.73 -2.18
C SER A 88 -7.96 -8.99 -2.57
N ASP A 89 -7.10 -9.63 -3.37
CA ASP A 89 -5.85 -9.05 -3.86
C ASP A 89 -6.11 -7.79 -4.69
N SER A 90 -7.14 -7.80 -5.54
CA SER A 90 -7.51 -6.65 -6.36
C SER A 90 -7.85 -5.43 -5.52
N ASN A 91 -8.47 -5.62 -4.37
CA ASN A 91 -8.90 -4.57 -3.46
C ASN A 91 -7.81 -4.11 -2.48
N CYS A 92 -6.60 -4.69 -2.53
CA CYS A 92 -5.44 -4.18 -1.79
C CYS A 92 -4.88 -2.90 -2.42
N HIS A 93 -4.38 -1.99 -1.59
CA HIS A 93 -3.66 -0.80 -2.03
C HIS A 93 -2.15 -1.08 -2.14
N PRO A 94 -1.39 -0.28 -2.89
CA PRO A 94 -1.85 0.81 -3.73
C PRO A 94 -2.57 0.34 -5.00
N PHE A 95 -3.49 1.15 -5.51
CA PHE A 95 -4.00 1.02 -6.87
C PHE A 95 -3.01 1.64 -7.84
N ILE A 96 -2.80 0.98 -8.99
CA ILE A 96 -1.78 1.36 -9.96
C ILE A 96 -2.41 1.46 -11.34
N HIS A 97 -2.11 2.55 -12.03
CA HIS A 97 -2.41 2.73 -13.44
C HIS A 97 -1.24 3.45 -14.14
N GLY A 98 -0.57 2.76 -15.06
CA GLY A 98 0.65 3.27 -15.66
C GLY A 98 1.73 3.55 -14.60
N ASN A 99 2.12 4.80 -14.47
CA ASN A 99 3.10 5.27 -13.48
C ASN A 99 2.48 5.94 -12.25
N ASP A 100 1.15 5.97 -12.17
CA ASP A 100 0.43 6.55 -11.05
C ASP A 100 0.07 5.48 -10.02
N ALA A 101 0.19 5.82 -8.74
CA ALA A 101 -0.23 4.97 -7.65
C ALA A 101 -1.03 5.77 -6.62
N LEU A 102 -2.11 5.18 -6.11
CA LEU A 102 -2.93 5.76 -5.06
C LEU A 102 -3.11 4.77 -3.92
N ALA A 103 -2.81 5.22 -2.71
CA ALA A 103 -3.18 4.54 -1.47
C ALA A 103 -3.91 5.52 -0.55
N MET A 104 -4.95 5.07 0.11
CA MET A 104 -5.76 5.91 0.97
C MET A 104 -6.02 5.24 2.31
N ASN A 105 -6.01 6.05 3.37
CA ASN A 105 -6.51 5.66 4.69
C ASN A 105 -7.80 6.44 4.97
N GLY A 106 -8.93 5.78 4.77
CA GLY A 106 -10.25 6.40 4.95
C GLY A 106 -11.32 5.68 4.13
N THR A 107 -12.49 6.29 4.07
CA THR A 107 -13.63 5.85 3.26
C THR A 107 -14.24 7.06 2.58
N LEU A 108 -14.45 6.95 1.27
CA LEU A 108 -15.16 7.96 0.48
C LEU A 108 -16.63 7.54 0.37
N SER A 109 -17.43 8.01 1.30
CA SER A 109 -18.84 7.60 1.45
C SER A 109 -19.68 7.86 0.21
N GLU A 110 -19.37 8.91 -0.54
CA GLU A 110 -20.02 9.29 -1.80
C GLU A 110 -19.83 8.26 -2.93
N PHE A 111 -18.79 7.44 -2.86
CA PHE A 111 -18.51 6.39 -3.87
C PHE A 111 -18.90 4.99 -3.41
N ARG A 112 -19.42 4.83 -2.20
CA ARG A 112 -19.71 3.53 -1.60
C ARG A 112 -20.66 2.68 -2.45
N ASP A 113 -21.78 3.24 -2.90
CA ASP A 113 -22.79 2.51 -3.65
C ASP A 113 -22.26 2.07 -5.01
N VAL A 114 -21.52 2.94 -5.70
CA VAL A 114 -20.86 2.62 -6.98
C VAL A 114 -19.79 1.56 -6.79
N ALA A 115 -18.97 1.71 -5.78
CA ALA A 115 -17.92 0.75 -5.44
C ALA A 115 -18.50 -0.64 -5.15
N GLN A 116 -19.60 -0.69 -4.38
CA GLN A 116 -20.28 -1.95 -4.04
C GLN A 116 -20.91 -2.62 -5.28
N ALA A 117 -21.54 -1.85 -6.16
CA ALA A 117 -22.11 -2.35 -7.39
C ALA A 117 -21.07 -2.91 -8.37
N LEU A 118 -19.88 -2.31 -8.40
CA LEU A 118 -18.77 -2.73 -9.27
C LEU A 118 -17.85 -3.79 -8.64
N GLY A 119 -18.00 -4.12 -7.37
CA GLY A 119 -17.12 -5.07 -6.66
C GLY A 119 -15.70 -4.54 -6.39
N ILE A 120 -15.49 -3.21 -6.50
CA ILE A 120 -14.21 -2.52 -6.28
C ILE A 120 -14.27 -1.63 -5.04
N THR A 121 -13.17 -0.96 -4.67
CA THR A 121 -13.18 -0.05 -3.52
C THR A 121 -13.58 1.37 -3.92
N ASP A 122 -14.06 2.14 -2.95
CA ASP A 122 -14.33 3.57 -3.09
C ASP A 122 -13.07 4.35 -3.54
N THR A 123 -11.91 3.97 -3.05
CA THR A 123 -10.61 4.52 -3.46
C THR A 123 -10.33 4.25 -4.95
N GLU A 124 -10.64 3.04 -5.44
CA GLU A 124 -10.45 2.70 -6.85
C GLU A 124 -11.41 3.47 -7.75
N VAL A 125 -12.67 3.65 -7.32
CA VAL A 125 -13.61 4.53 -8.03
C VAL A 125 -13.04 5.93 -8.16
N ALA A 126 -12.59 6.54 -7.05
CA ALA A 126 -12.00 7.87 -7.06
C ALA A 126 -10.77 7.95 -7.96
N PHE A 127 -9.88 6.95 -7.89
CA PHE A 127 -8.67 6.91 -8.73
C PHE A 127 -9.01 6.85 -10.21
N ASN A 128 -10.04 6.11 -10.60
CA ASN A 128 -10.52 6.03 -11.97
C ASN A 128 -11.15 7.32 -12.49
N LEU A 129 -11.63 8.21 -11.62
CA LEU A 129 -12.23 9.49 -11.99
C LEU A 129 -11.21 10.62 -12.18
N VAL A 130 -10.01 10.51 -11.61
CA VAL A 130 -8.98 11.58 -11.64
C VAL A 130 -7.84 11.33 -12.64
N ARG A 131 -7.89 10.24 -13.40
CA ARG A 131 -6.90 9.90 -14.45
C ARG A 131 -7.26 10.50 -15.80
#